data_86f65c608311c8d521c641dd2fb20ebc
#
_entry.id   86f65c608311c8d521c641dd2fb20ebc
#
_cell.length_a   1.000
_cell.length_b   1.000
_cell.length_c   1.000
_cell.angle_alpha   90.00
_cell.angle_beta   90.00
_cell.angle_gamma   90.00
#
_symmetry.space_group_name_H-M   'P 1'
#
loop_
_entity.id
_entity.type
_entity.pdbx_description
1 polymer ?
#
loop_
_entity_poly.entity_id
_entity_poly.type
_entity_poly.pdbx_seq_one_letter_code
_entity_poly.pdbx_strand_id
1 'polypeptide(L)'
;MYFCSENPIRGIEMGKVIGIDLGTTNSCVAIMDGASAKVVENSEGARTTPSIVGFTDDERLVGQSAKRQAVTNPSNTLFAVKRLIGRRIDDPMVNKDKKMVPFTIVDGGNGDAWVEAKEEKYSPSQISAFVLQKMKETAESYLGEDISQAVITVPAYFNDAQRQATKDAGKIAGLEVLRIINEPTAAALAYGLEKEGGRTIAVYDLGGGTFDISILEIDDGLFEVKSTNGDTFLGGEDFDMRIVDY
;
A
#
# COMPACT_ATOMS: atom_id res chain seq x y z
N MET A 1 -42.41 -39.44 -14.27
CA MET A 1 -41.90 -38.56 -15.35
C MET A 1 -41.71 -37.18 -14.73
N TYR A 2 -40.54 -36.95 -14.15
CA TYR A 2 -40.20 -35.69 -13.46
C TYR A 2 -39.32 -34.83 -14.40
N PHE A 3 -39.88 -33.71 -14.83
CA PHE A 3 -39.10 -32.66 -15.53
C PHE A 3 -38.32 -31.88 -14.47
N CYS A 4 -37.00 -32.09 -14.39
CA CYS A 4 -36.08 -31.16 -13.81
C CYS A 4 -35.87 -30.05 -14.83
N SER A 5 -36.41 -28.86 -14.57
CA SER A 5 -36.00 -27.64 -15.27
C SER A 5 -34.67 -27.20 -14.72
N GLU A 6 -33.60 -27.39 -15.48
CA GLU A 6 -32.31 -26.75 -15.26
C GLU A 6 -32.48 -25.24 -15.50
N ASN A 7 -32.56 -24.49 -14.41
CA ASN A 7 -32.24 -23.06 -14.46
C ASN A 7 -30.72 -22.92 -14.55
N PRO A 8 -30.17 -22.41 -15.63
CA PRO A 8 -28.77 -22.00 -15.62
C PRO A 8 -28.66 -20.78 -14.68
N ILE A 9 -28.15 -21.03 -13.48
CA ILE A 9 -27.60 -19.93 -12.67
C ILE A 9 -26.57 -19.27 -13.56
N ARG A 10 -26.87 -18.05 -14.03
CA ARG A 10 -25.87 -17.20 -14.69
C ARG A 10 -24.67 -17.16 -13.76
N GLY A 11 -23.57 -17.75 -14.20
CA GLY A 11 -22.30 -17.65 -13.51
C GLY A 11 -22.02 -16.16 -13.30
N ILE A 12 -21.97 -15.75 -12.04
CA ILE A 12 -21.38 -14.48 -11.69
C ILE A 12 -19.92 -14.67 -12.09
N GLU A 13 -19.51 -14.10 -13.23
CA GLU A 13 -18.09 -13.94 -13.51
C GLU A 13 -17.53 -13.12 -12.35
N MET A 14 -16.85 -13.81 -11.44
CA MET A 14 -16.11 -13.15 -10.39
C MET A 14 -15.00 -12.36 -11.09
N GLY A 15 -15.09 -11.04 -11.06
CA GLY A 15 -14.05 -10.17 -11.60
C GLY A 15 -12.69 -10.56 -11.01
N LYS A 16 -11.63 -10.37 -11.77
CA LYS A 16 -10.28 -10.67 -11.30
C LYS A 16 -9.95 -9.82 -10.08
N VAL A 17 -9.39 -10.47 -9.06
CA VAL A 17 -8.94 -9.84 -7.83
C VAL A 17 -7.44 -9.60 -7.95
N ILE A 18 -6.99 -8.37 -7.68
CA ILE A 18 -5.57 -8.03 -7.62
C ILE A 18 -5.07 -7.98 -6.18
N GLY A 19 -3.81 -8.33 -5.97
CA GLY A 19 -3.10 -8.10 -4.72
C GLY A 19 -2.26 -6.82 -4.82
N ILE A 20 -2.39 -5.92 -3.87
CA ILE A 20 -1.61 -4.69 -3.82
C ILE A 20 -0.82 -4.63 -2.51
N ASP A 21 0.49 -4.50 -2.64
CA ASP A 21 1.34 -4.06 -1.54
C ASP A 21 1.48 -2.54 -1.62
N LEU A 22 0.80 -1.84 -0.72
CA LEU A 22 0.81 -0.39 -0.61
C LEU A 22 1.95 0.04 0.33
N GLY A 23 3.18 0.04 -0.15
CA GLY A 23 4.35 0.35 0.66
C GLY A 23 4.54 1.84 0.96
N THR A 24 5.33 2.15 1.98
CA THR A 24 5.66 3.54 2.36
C THR A 24 6.48 4.24 1.28
N THR A 25 7.46 3.53 0.70
CA THR A 25 8.36 4.06 -0.34
C THR A 25 7.97 3.60 -1.73
N ASN A 26 7.67 2.31 -1.89
CA ASN A 26 7.29 1.71 -3.17
C ASN A 26 6.08 0.81 -2.99
N SER A 27 5.23 0.77 -4.02
CA SER A 27 4.09 -0.15 -4.10
C SER A 27 4.24 -1.11 -5.25
N CYS A 28 3.61 -2.26 -5.16
CA CYS A 28 3.53 -3.21 -6.28
C CYS A 28 2.14 -3.83 -6.37
N VAL A 29 1.83 -4.35 -7.57
CA VAL A 29 0.59 -5.07 -7.84
C VAL A 29 0.90 -6.45 -8.40
N ALA A 30 0.14 -7.42 -7.95
CA ALA A 30 0.23 -8.81 -8.40
C ALA A 30 -1.15 -9.35 -8.79
N ILE A 31 -1.13 -10.29 -9.70
CA ILE A 31 -2.29 -11.03 -10.19
C ILE A 31 -2.07 -12.53 -10.00
N MET A 32 -3.14 -13.30 -10.05
CA MET A 32 -3.03 -14.76 -10.21
C MET A 32 -2.91 -15.10 -11.69
N ASP A 33 -1.85 -15.80 -12.05
CA ASP A 33 -1.61 -16.38 -13.37
C ASP A 33 -1.66 -17.91 -13.20
N GLY A 34 -2.83 -18.48 -13.44
CA GLY A 34 -3.14 -19.86 -13.06
C GLY A 34 -3.07 -20.06 -11.54
N ALA A 35 -2.19 -20.94 -11.08
CA ALA A 35 -1.98 -21.25 -9.66
C ALA A 35 -0.85 -20.44 -8.99
N SER A 36 -0.20 -19.54 -9.73
CA SER A 36 0.96 -18.77 -9.26
C SER A 36 0.66 -17.29 -9.21
N ALA A 37 1.14 -16.61 -8.17
CA ALA A 37 1.11 -15.15 -8.12
C ALA A 37 2.21 -14.57 -9.02
N LYS A 38 1.87 -13.52 -9.77
CA LYS A 38 2.78 -12.80 -10.65
C LYS A 38 2.72 -11.31 -10.37
N VAL A 39 3.87 -10.72 -10.05
CA VAL A 39 4.00 -9.26 -9.94
C VAL A 39 4.01 -8.68 -11.34
N VAL A 40 3.17 -7.67 -11.56
CA VAL A 40 2.99 -7.00 -12.86
C VAL A 40 4.00 -5.87 -13.00
N GLU A 41 4.63 -5.78 -14.17
CA GLU A 41 5.48 -4.64 -14.52
C GLU A 41 4.63 -3.43 -14.90
N ASN A 42 5.03 -2.26 -14.43
CA ASN A 42 4.39 -1.00 -14.79
C ASN A 42 4.80 -0.54 -16.21
N SER A 43 4.22 0.57 -16.69
CA SER A 43 4.52 1.14 -18.02
C SER A 43 5.99 1.53 -18.22
N GLU A 44 6.79 1.56 -17.17
CA GLU A 44 8.23 1.88 -17.22
C GLU A 44 9.10 0.60 -17.13
N GLY A 45 8.48 -0.59 -17.15
CA GLY A 45 9.16 -1.90 -17.08
C GLY A 45 9.64 -2.25 -15.66
N ALA A 46 9.22 -1.52 -14.64
CA ALA A 46 9.58 -1.80 -13.26
C ALA A 46 8.46 -2.60 -12.55
N ARG A 47 8.86 -3.50 -11.64
CA ARG A 47 7.91 -4.29 -10.82
C ARG A 47 7.41 -3.56 -9.59
N THR A 48 8.01 -2.42 -9.28
CA THR A 48 7.60 -1.54 -8.20
C THR A 48 7.38 -0.14 -8.72
N THR A 49 6.44 0.58 -8.12
CA THR A 49 6.12 1.97 -8.44
C THR A 49 6.35 2.81 -7.19
N PRO A 50 7.12 3.90 -7.25
CA PRO A 50 7.28 4.80 -6.11
C PRO A 50 5.92 5.27 -5.56
N SER A 51 5.73 5.19 -4.25
CA SER A 51 4.53 5.68 -3.54
C SER A 51 4.59 7.20 -3.39
N ILE A 52 4.76 7.89 -4.50
CA ILE A 52 4.97 9.34 -4.60
C ILE A 52 3.90 9.94 -5.50
N VAL A 53 3.33 11.05 -5.05
CA VAL A 53 2.32 11.83 -5.80
C VAL A 53 2.81 13.26 -5.91
N GLY A 54 2.92 13.77 -7.12
CA GLY A 54 3.33 15.14 -7.41
C GLY A 54 2.20 15.92 -8.09
N PHE A 55 2.12 17.21 -7.81
CA PHE A 55 1.17 18.12 -8.41
C PHE A 55 1.91 19.20 -9.20
N THR A 56 1.63 19.30 -10.48
CA THR A 56 2.08 20.41 -11.35
C THR A 56 0.94 21.42 -11.50
N ASP A 57 1.12 22.42 -12.37
CA ASP A 57 0.04 23.35 -12.70
C ASP A 57 -1.05 22.69 -13.53
N ASP A 58 -0.68 21.71 -14.34
CA ASP A 58 -1.55 21.13 -15.36
C ASP A 58 -2.07 19.73 -14.98
N GLU A 59 -1.30 18.96 -14.18
CA GLU A 59 -1.61 17.57 -13.95
C GLU A 59 -1.12 17.03 -12.57
N ARG A 60 -1.67 15.87 -12.21
CA ARG A 60 -1.19 15.05 -11.09
C ARG A 60 -0.31 13.92 -11.63
N LEU A 61 0.89 13.81 -11.09
CA LEU A 61 1.86 12.75 -11.40
C LEU A 61 1.86 11.69 -10.28
N VAL A 62 2.04 10.43 -10.63
CA VAL A 62 2.15 9.32 -9.67
C VAL A 62 3.31 8.40 -10.06
N GLY A 63 4.09 7.96 -9.08
CA GLY A 63 5.18 7.02 -9.29
C GLY A 63 6.47 7.71 -9.73
N GLN A 64 7.15 7.14 -10.70
CA GLN A 64 8.48 7.59 -11.13
C GLN A 64 8.48 9.00 -11.71
N SER A 65 7.42 9.40 -12.41
CA SER A 65 7.28 10.78 -12.92
C SER A 65 7.21 11.80 -11.77
N ALA A 66 6.43 11.50 -10.73
CA ALA A 66 6.38 12.30 -9.50
C ALA A 66 7.74 12.34 -8.80
N LYS A 67 8.44 11.20 -8.69
CA LYS A 67 9.77 11.13 -8.08
C LYS A 67 10.78 12.02 -8.80
N ARG A 68 10.75 12.07 -10.13
CA ARG A 68 11.67 12.92 -10.92
C ARG A 68 11.48 14.40 -10.64
N GLN A 69 10.25 14.87 -10.43
CA GLN A 69 10.00 16.28 -10.13
C GLN A 69 10.30 16.70 -8.68
N ALA A 70 10.52 15.76 -7.77
CA ALA A 70 10.73 16.05 -6.34
C ALA A 70 11.85 17.05 -6.08
N VAL A 71 12.89 17.03 -6.93
CA VAL A 71 14.03 17.96 -6.83
C VAL A 71 13.65 19.41 -7.17
N THR A 72 12.77 19.60 -8.15
CA THR A 72 12.39 20.92 -8.65
C THR A 72 11.08 21.45 -8.07
N ASN A 73 10.25 20.56 -7.51
CA ASN A 73 8.96 20.89 -6.93
C ASN A 73 8.72 20.12 -5.62
N PRO A 74 9.60 20.25 -4.62
CA PRO A 74 9.55 19.45 -3.39
C PRO A 74 8.30 19.73 -2.55
N SER A 75 7.83 20.96 -2.47
CA SER A 75 6.65 21.33 -1.66
C SER A 75 5.32 20.76 -2.18
N ASN A 76 5.27 20.39 -3.46
CA ASN A 76 4.08 19.78 -4.09
C ASN A 76 4.33 18.33 -4.51
N THR A 77 5.36 17.68 -3.97
CA THR A 77 5.66 16.27 -4.21
C THR A 77 5.60 15.52 -2.88
N LEU A 78 4.55 14.73 -2.74
CA LEU A 78 4.17 14.05 -1.51
C LEU A 78 4.70 12.61 -1.52
N PHE A 79 5.43 12.24 -0.47
CA PHE A 79 5.98 10.89 -0.27
C PHE A 79 5.83 10.45 1.18
N ALA A 80 6.02 9.17 1.47
CA ALA A 80 5.89 8.58 2.81
C ALA A 80 4.53 8.87 3.51
N VAL A 81 3.49 9.21 2.76
CA VAL A 81 2.17 9.61 3.29
C VAL A 81 1.50 8.47 4.06
N LYS A 82 1.88 7.22 3.80
CA LYS A 82 1.43 6.06 4.59
C LYS A 82 1.71 6.22 6.10
N ARG A 83 2.77 6.94 6.49
CA ARG A 83 3.07 7.24 7.90
C ARG A 83 1.99 8.09 8.59
N LEU A 84 1.23 8.87 7.82
CA LEU A 84 0.19 9.78 8.31
C LEU A 84 -1.21 9.14 8.32
N ILE A 85 -1.39 7.99 7.66
CA ILE A 85 -2.70 7.38 7.49
C ILE A 85 -3.32 7.03 8.86
N GLY A 86 -4.56 7.48 9.09
CA GLY A 86 -5.27 7.25 10.34
C GLY A 86 -4.67 7.93 11.58
N ARG A 87 -3.77 8.92 11.43
CA ARG A 87 -3.15 9.63 12.55
C ARG A 87 -3.73 11.02 12.78
N ARG A 88 -3.62 11.45 14.04
CA ARG A 88 -4.00 12.79 14.48
C ARG A 88 -2.86 13.76 14.26
N ILE A 89 -3.20 15.06 14.05
CA ILE A 89 -2.21 16.12 13.79
C ILE A 89 -1.26 16.36 14.96
N ASP A 90 -1.69 16.05 16.20
CA ASP A 90 -0.93 16.17 17.45
C ASP A 90 -0.11 14.91 17.80
N ASP A 91 -0.20 13.85 17.02
CA ASP A 91 0.58 12.61 17.20
C ASP A 91 2.09 12.93 17.19
N PRO A 92 2.88 12.43 18.16
CA PRO A 92 4.35 12.61 18.19
C PRO A 92 5.06 12.18 16.92
N MET A 93 4.57 11.12 16.24
CA MET A 93 5.14 10.64 14.98
C MET A 93 4.90 11.64 13.85
N VAL A 94 3.70 12.25 13.78
CA VAL A 94 3.40 13.32 12.83
C VAL A 94 4.28 14.55 13.06
N ASN A 95 4.57 14.89 14.32
CA ASN A 95 5.50 15.98 14.64
C ASN A 95 6.94 15.69 14.23
N LYS A 96 7.35 14.41 14.16
CA LYS A 96 8.64 14.00 13.60
C LYS A 96 8.63 14.14 12.07
N ASP A 97 7.58 13.63 11.39
CA ASP A 97 7.43 13.76 9.94
C ASP A 97 7.45 15.22 9.47
N LYS A 98 6.78 16.15 10.18
CA LYS A 98 6.78 17.61 9.87
C LYS A 98 8.17 18.22 9.76
N LYS A 99 9.18 17.61 10.41
CA LYS A 99 10.58 18.12 10.38
C LYS A 99 11.40 17.49 9.27
N MET A 100 10.90 16.39 8.67
CA MET A 100 11.65 15.58 7.70
C MET A 100 11.18 15.79 6.26
N VAL A 101 9.92 16.22 6.07
CA VAL A 101 9.34 16.36 4.74
C VAL A 101 9.37 17.81 4.27
N PRO A 102 9.55 18.08 2.96
CA PRO A 102 9.56 19.43 2.40
C PRO A 102 8.17 20.03 2.16
N PHE A 103 7.13 19.21 2.21
CA PHE A 103 5.74 19.64 2.06
C PHE A 103 5.06 19.89 3.41
N THR A 104 3.92 20.57 3.40
CA THR A 104 3.23 20.95 4.64
C THR A 104 2.28 19.85 5.11
N ILE A 105 2.36 19.51 6.41
CA ILE A 105 1.38 18.66 7.09
C ILE A 105 0.48 19.57 7.93
N VAL A 106 -0.83 19.50 7.69
CA VAL A 106 -1.85 20.41 8.24
C VAL A 106 -2.96 19.66 8.98
N ASP A 107 -3.78 20.40 9.73
CA ASP A 107 -5.03 19.87 10.27
C ASP A 107 -6.09 19.77 9.15
N GLY A 108 -6.72 18.61 9.03
CA GLY A 108 -7.82 18.36 8.11
C GLY A 108 -9.15 19.03 8.48
N GLY A 109 -9.17 19.74 9.63
CA GLY A 109 -10.36 20.40 10.17
C GLY A 109 -11.12 19.56 11.21
N ASN A 110 -10.77 18.30 11.36
CA ASN A 110 -11.31 17.37 12.35
C ASN A 110 -10.24 16.87 13.32
N GLY A 111 -9.02 17.44 13.27
CA GLY A 111 -7.85 17.05 14.05
C GLY A 111 -7.05 15.89 13.46
N ASP A 112 -7.36 15.41 12.27
CA ASP A 112 -6.56 14.43 11.56
C ASP A 112 -5.39 15.09 10.82
N ALA A 113 -4.28 14.35 10.67
CA ALA A 113 -3.12 14.81 9.92
C ALA A 113 -3.40 14.70 8.41
N TRP A 114 -3.44 15.84 7.73
CA TRP A 114 -3.58 15.96 6.27
C TRP A 114 -2.32 16.56 5.69
N VAL A 115 -2.18 16.53 4.38
CA VAL A 115 -1.07 17.15 3.64
C VAL A 115 -1.60 18.25 2.73
N GLU A 116 -0.74 19.22 2.42
CA GLU A 116 -1.07 20.32 1.53
C GLU A 116 -0.17 20.30 0.28
N ALA A 117 -0.77 20.47 -0.88
CA ALA A 117 -0.08 20.67 -2.15
C ALA A 117 -0.92 21.60 -3.03
N LYS A 118 -0.29 22.55 -3.74
CA LYS A 118 -0.98 23.55 -4.58
C LYS A 118 -2.13 24.26 -3.87
N GLU A 119 -1.89 24.63 -2.60
CA GLU A 119 -2.88 25.34 -1.74
C GLU A 119 -4.15 24.52 -1.45
N GLU A 120 -4.18 23.24 -1.83
CA GLU A 120 -5.27 22.31 -1.53
C GLU A 120 -4.85 21.29 -0.48
N LYS A 121 -5.82 20.89 0.36
CA LYS A 121 -5.62 19.91 1.43
C LYS A 121 -6.09 18.54 1.00
N TYR A 122 -5.26 17.54 1.24
CA TYR A 122 -5.55 16.13 0.91
C TYR A 122 -5.42 15.28 2.16
N SER A 123 -6.38 14.39 2.38
CA SER A 123 -6.22 13.34 3.39
C SER A 123 -5.18 12.31 2.93
N PRO A 124 -4.50 11.63 3.86
CA PRO A 124 -3.61 10.53 3.52
C PRO A 124 -4.29 9.42 2.71
N SER A 125 -5.59 9.18 2.94
CA SER A 125 -6.38 8.23 2.16
C SER A 125 -6.57 8.66 0.71
N GLN A 126 -6.75 9.96 0.43
CA GLN A 126 -6.83 10.49 -0.93
C GLN A 126 -5.49 10.33 -1.68
N ILE A 127 -4.38 10.66 -1.04
CA ILE A 127 -3.04 10.48 -1.64
C ILE A 127 -2.75 8.98 -1.87
N SER A 128 -3.06 8.12 -0.91
CA SER A 128 -2.94 6.67 -1.07
C SER A 128 -3.83 6.15 -2.19
N ALA A 129 -5.03 6.71 -2.37
CA ALA A 129 -5.92 6.34 -3.46
C ALA A 129 -5.32 6.63 -4.84
N PHE A 130 -4.56 7.71 -5.01
CA PHE A 130 -3.87 7.98 -6.28
C PHE A 130 -2.81 6.92 -6.60
N VAL A 131 -2.09 6.44 -5.59
CA VAL A 131 -1.16 5.32 -5.76
C VAL A 131 -1.91 4.03 -6.10
N LEU A 132 -3.02 3.75 -5.41
CA LEU A 132 -3.85 2.58 -5.68
C LEU A 132 -4.48 2.60 -7.07
N GLN A 133 -4.92 3.79 -7.56
CA GLN A 133 -5.36 3.97 -8.95
C GLN A 133 -4.26 3.60 -9.94
N LYS A 134 -3.02 4.02 -9.68
CA LYS A 134 -1.87 3.64 -10.53
C LYS A 134 -1.61 2.13 -10.53
N MET A 135 -1.78 1.46 -9.38
CA MET A 135 -1.69 0.00 -9.30
C MET A 135 -2.81 -0.69 -10.08
N LYS A 136 -4.03 -0.18 -9.97
CA LYS A 136 -5.18 -0.64 -10.74
C LYS A 136 -4.93 -0.49 -12.24
N GLU A 137 -4.57 0.69 -12.73
CA GLU A 137 -4.23 0.97 -14.13
C GLU A 137 -3.13 0.05 -14.67
N THR A 138 -2.12 -0.24 -13.84
CA THR A 138 -1.03 -1.16 -14.20
C THR A 138 -1.57 -2.57 -14.42
N ALA A 139 -2.44 -3.06 -13.53
CA ALA A 139 -3.04 -4.39 -13.67
C ALA A 139 -4.01 -4.45 -14.86
N GLU A 140 -4.85 -3.44 -15.05
CA GLU A 140 -5.80 -3.34 -16.17
C GLU A 140 -5.08 -3.32 -17.52
N SER A 141 -3.99 -2.54 -17.63
CA SER A 141 -3.16 -2.48 -18.85
C SER A 141 -2.52 -3.83 -19.17
N TYR A 142 -2.12 -4.58 -18.15
CA TYR A 142 -1.53 -5.91 -18.33
C TYR A 142 -2.58 -6.95 -18.72
N LEU A 143 -3.75 -6.91 -18.08
CA LEU A 143 -4.81 -7.91 -18.27
C LEU A 143 -5.70 -7.64 -19.48
N GLY A 144 -5.78 -6.37 -19.93
CA GLY A 144 -6.67 -5.92 -21.00
C GLY A 144 -8.15 -5.89 -20.58
N GLU A 145 -8.44 -5.83 -19.29
CA GLU A 145 -9.79 -5.81 -18.72
C GLU A 145 -9.88 -4.94 -17.48
N ASP A 146 -11.09 -4.46 -17.14
CA ASP A 146 -11.34 -3.63 -15.97
C ASP A 146 -11.21 -4.43 -14.68
N ILE A 147 -10.62 -3.83 -13.65
CA ILE A 147 -10.45 -4.40 -12.33
C ILE A 147 -11.28 -3.63 -11.31
N SER A 148 -12.08 -4.35 -10.53
CA SER A 148 -12.93 -3.77 -9.49
C SER A 148 -12.60 -4.24 -8.07
N GLN A 149 -11.81 -5.31 -7.91
CA GLN A 149 -11.59 -5.94 -6.61
C GLN A 149 -10.11 -6.07 -6.26
N ALA A 150 -9.79 -5.84 -4.99
CA ALA A 150 -8.41 -5.93 -4.50
C ALA A 150 -8.31 -6.50 -3.09
N VAL A 151 -7.16 -7.11 -2.82
CA VAL A 151 -6.63 -7.36 -1.47
C VAL A 151 -5.45 -6.42 -1.27
N ILE A 152 -5.40 -5.70 -0.14
CA ILE A 152 -4.35 -4.71 0.14
C ILE A 152 -3.63 -5.09 1.42
N THR A 153 -2.30 -4.95 1.45
CA THR A 153 -1.49 -5.22 2.64
C THR A 153 -1.32 -3.97 3.51
N VAL A 154 -1.17 -4.20 4.81
CA VAL A 154 -0.84 -3.18 5.82
C VAL A 154 0.15 -3.76 6.84
N PRO A 155 0.95 -2.91 7.52
CA PRO A 155 1.77 -3.35 8.64
C PRO A 155 0.95 -4.05 9.73
N ALA A 156 1.54 -5.04 10.39
CA ALA A 156 0.84 -5.81 11.42
C ALA A 156 0.42 -4.96 12.63
N TYR A 157 1.16 -3.88 12.93
CA TYR A 157 0.86 -2.95 14.03
C TYR A 157 -0.21 -1.90 13.72
N PHE A 158 -0.72 -1.83 12.47
CA PHE A 158 -1.79 -0.89 12.14
C PHE A 158 -3.02 -1.14 12.99
N ASN A 159 -3.52 -0.07 13.60
CA ASN A 159 -4.79 -0.10 14.35
C ASN A 159 -6.00 -0.06 13.40
N ASP A 160 -7.21 -0.18 13.98
CA ASP A 160 -8.45 -0.24 13.20
C ASP A 160 -8.69 1.04 12.38
N ALA A 161 -8.34 2.22 12.91
CA ALA A 161 -8.48 3.48 12.19
C ALA A 161 -7.58 3.53 10.94
N GLN A 162 -6.34 3.06 11.05
CA GLN A 162 -5.38 2.98 9.95
C GLN A 162 -5.81 1.94 8.89
N ARG A 163 -6.33 0.79 9.33
CA ARG A 163 -6.89 -0.25 8.44
C ARG A 163 -8.12 0.26 7.70
N GLN A 164 -9.02 0.94 8.40
CA GLN A 164 -10.20 1.54 7.79
C GLN A 164 -9.82 2.62 6.78
N ALA A 165 -8.89 3.52 7.13
CA ALA A 165 -8.41 4.57 6.23
C ALA A 165 -7.73 4.00 4.96
N THR A 166 -7.04 2.85 5.08
CA THR A 166 -6.49 2.13 3.92
C THR A 166 -7.62 1.53 3.06
N LYS A 167 -8.64 0.97 3.68
CA LYS A 167 -9.83 0.45 2.98
C LYS A 167 -10.59 1.58 2.25
N ASP A 168 -10.71 2.73 2.89
CA ASP A 168 -11.34 3.92 2.30
C ASP A 168 -10.52 4.45 1.11
N ALA A 169 -9.18 4.41 1.19
CA ALA A 169 -8.31 4.74 0.04
C ALA A 169 -8.59 3.82 -1.15
N GLY A 170 -8.75 2.51 -0.93
CA GLY A 170 -9.13 1.56 -1.97
C GLY A 170 -10.49 1.92 -2.60
N LYS A 171 -11.47 2.26 -1.78
CA LYS A 171 -12.80 2.69 -2.25
C LYS A 171 -12.73 3.98 -3.08
N ILE A 172 -11.95 4.97 -2.66
CA ILE A 172 -11.71 6.21 -3.41
C ILE A 172 -11.04 5.91 -4.75
N ALA A 173 -10.14 4.91 -4.80
CA ALA A 173 -9.49 4.44 -6.02
C ALA A 173 -10.42 3.64 -6.96
N GLY A 174 -11.68 3.42 -6.57
CA GLY A 174 -12.64 2.63 -7.35
C GLY A 174 -12.42 1.12 -7.22
N LEU A 175 -11.88 0.66 -6.10
CA LEU A 175 -11.66 -0.74 -5.76
C LEU A 175 -12.56 -1.18 -4.61
N GLU A 176 -13.22 -2.31 -4.78
CA GLU A 176 -13.81 -3.06 -3.68
C GLU A 176 -12.68 -3.79 -2.95
N VAL A 177 -12.36 -3.35 -1.73
CA VAL A 177 -11.31 -3.98 -0.92
C VAL A 177 -11.91 -5.19 -0.20
N LEU A 178 -11.65 -6.38 -0.73
CA LEU A 178 -12.17 -7.64 -0.19
C LEU A 178 -11.56 -7.97 1.16
N ARG A 179 -10.25 -7.73 1.31
CA ARG A 179 -9.51 -7.96 2.56
C ARG A 179 -8.36 -6.98 2.73
N ILE A 180 -8.07 -6.67 3.99
CA ILE A 180 -6.81 -6.08 4.44
C ILE A 180 -6.03 -7.20 5.10
N ILE A 181 -4.78 -7.44 4.67
CA ILE A 181 -3.90 -8.51 5.15
C ILE A 181 -2.64 -7.88 5.76
N ASN A 182 -2.11 -8.49 6.81
CA ASN A 182 -0.84 -8.04 7.38
C ASN A 182 0.32 -8.36 6.43
N GLU A 183 1.22 -7.40 6.21
CA GLU A 183 2.42 -7.54 5.37
C GLU A 183 3.25 -8.79 5.73
N PRO A 184 3.58 -9.06 7.00
CA PRO A 184 4.34 -10.26 7.34
C PRO A 184 3.57 -11.56 7.07
N THR A 185 2.24 -11.55 7.17
CA THR A 185 1.40 -12.70 6.80
C THR A 185 1.44 -12.92 5.28
N ALA A 186 1.33 -11.86 4.50
CA ALA A 186 1.42 -11.94 3.03
C ALA A 186 2.80 -12.46 2.58
N ALA A 187 3.88 -12.00 3.22
CA ALA A 187 5.24 -12.47 2.95
C ALA A 187 5.40 -13.98 3.28
N ALA A 188 4.88 -14.43 4.42
CA ALA A 188 4.92 -15.83 4.81
C ALA A 188 4.11 -16.72 3.84
N LEU A 189 2.94 -16.27 3.40
CA LEU A 189 2.13 -16.94 2.39
C LEU A 189 2.86 -17.03 1.04
N ALA A 190 3.49 -15.94 0.59
CA ALA A 190 4.24 -15.92 -0.67
C ALA A 190 5.45 -16.86 -0.65
N TYR A 191 6.02 -17.11 0.53
CA TYR A 191 7.10 -18.06 0.73
C TYR A 191 6.62 -19.53 0.79
N GLY A 192 5.31 -19.76 0.83
CA GLY A 192 4.71 -21.12 0.83
C GLY A 192 4.70 -21.79 2.21
N LEU A 193 4.75 -21.01 3.28
CA LEU A 193 4.81 -21.54 4.65
C LEU A 193 3.45 -22.04 5.17
N GLU A 194 2.37 -21.81 4.46
CA GLU A 194 1.02 -22.31 4.83
C GLU A 194 0.93 -23.85 4.84
N LYS A 195 1.84 -24.53 4.13
CA LYS A 195 1.87 -26.00 4.03
C LYS A 195 2.63 -26.65 5.17
N GLU A 196 3.24 -25.87 6.04
CA GLU A 196 4.10 -26.34 7.13
C GLU A 196 3.43 -26.03 8.46
N GLY A 197 2.90 -27.06 9.14
CA GLY A 197 2.23 -26.91 10.43
C GLY A 197 3.19 -26.74 11.62
N GLY A 198 2.71 -26.07 12.69
CA GLY A 198 3.37 -26.05 14.00
C GLY A 198 4.70 -25.30 14.06
N ARG A 199 4.84 -24.15 13.36
CA ARG A 199 6.08 -23.37 13.33
C ARG A 199 5.91 -21.95 13.86
N THR A 200 6.97 -21.49 14.53
CA THR A 200 7.16 -20.06 14.82
C THR A 200 8.23 -19.52 13.88
N ILE A 201 7.92 -18.42 13.19
CA ILE A 201 8.83 -17.76 12.26
C ILE A 201 9.03 -16.30 12.62
N ALA A 202 10.15 -15.72 12.19
CA ALA A 202 10.40 -14.30 12.20
C ALA A 202 10.37 -13.77 10.76
N VAL A 203 9.58 -12.73 10.51
CA VAL A 203 9.61 -11.97 9.27
C VAL A 203 10.37 -10.69 9.53
N TYR A 204 11.50 -10.51 8.82
CA TYR A 204 12.36 -9.33 8.89
C TYR A 204 12.17 -8.54 7.61
N ASP A 205 11.51 -7.39 7.72
CA ASP A 205 11.18 -6.51 6.59
C ASP A 205 11.93 -5.18 6.72
N LEU A 206 12.97 -5.01 5.92
CA LEU A 206 13.72 -3.75 5.80
C LEU A 206 13.38 -3.11 4.47
N GLY A 207 12.41 -2.21 4.48
CA GLY A 207 11.97 -1.46 3.31
C GLY A 207 12.82 -0.22 3.01
N GLY A 208 12.34 0.62 2.10
CA GLY A 208 13.01 1.89 1.76
C GLY A 208 12.91 2.94 2.86
N GLY A 209 11.82 2.97 3.63
CA GLY A 209 11.57 4.00 4.65
C GLY A 209 11.13 3.47 6.01
N THR A 210 10.96 2.16 6.16
CA THR A 210 10.55 1.50 7.41
C THR A 210 11.31 0.20 7.61
N PHE A 211 11.51 -0.16 8.87
CA PHE A 211 11.97 -1.47 9.29
C PHE A 211 10.91 -2.10 10.19
N ASP A 212 10.50 -3.31 9.85
CA ASP A 212 9.53 -4.06 10.62
C ASP A 212 10.03 -5.49 10.87
N ILE A 213 9.83 -5.98 12.10
CA ILE A 213 10.08 -7.35 12.47
C ILE A 213 8.84 -7.92 13.16
N SER A 214 8.37 -9.07 12.68
CA SER A 214 7.19 -9.73 13.22
C SER A 214 7.46 -11.20 13.52
N ILE A 215 6.97 -11.66 14.66
CA ILE A 215 6.97 -13.07 15.02
C ILE A 215 5.59 -13.63 14.74
N LEU A 216 5.52 -14.66 13.92
CA LEU A 216 4.28 -15.35 13.55
C LEU A 216 4.33 -16.80 14.01
N GLU A 217 3.20 -17.27 14.49
CA GLU A 217 2.93 -18.69 14.67
C GLU A 217 2.06 -19.18 13.51
N ILE A 218 2.45 -20.31 12.94
CA ILE A 218 1.73 -20.96 11.84
C ILE A 218 1.26 -22.31 12.33
N ASP A 219 -0.06 -22.51 12.36
CA ASP A 219 -0.65 -23.79 12.73
C ASP A 219 -1.81 -24.09 11.80
N ASP A 220 -1.73 -25.23 11.11
CA ASP A 220 -2.76 -25.73 10.16
C ASP A 220 -3.28 -24.67 9.16
N GLY A 221 -2.35 -23.90 8.57
CA GLY A 221 -2.67 -22.84 7.61
C GLY A 221 -3.20 -21.53 8.23
N LEU A 222 -3.30 -21.46 9.56
CA LEU A 222 -3.64 -20.24 10.28
C LEU A 222 -2.35 -19.50 10.67
N PHE A 223 -2.33 -18.20 10.38
CA PHE A 223 -1.21 -17.30 10.72
C PHE A 223 -1.64 -16.37 11.85
N GLU A 224 -0.95 -16.46 12.97
CA GLU A 224 -1.15 -15.58 14.12
C GLU A 224 0.09 -14.72 14.34
N VAL A 225 -0.07 -13.38 14.35
CA VAL A 225 1.02 -12.47 14.71
C VAL A 225 1.13 -12.41 16.23
N LYS A 226 2.20 -12.96 16.78
CA LYS A 226 2.45 -13.01 18.25
C LYS A 226 3.05 -11.70 18.76
N SER A 227 3.95 -11.11 18.00
CA SER A 227 4.53 -9.80 18.30
C SER A 227 5.01 -9.11 17.05
N THR A 228 5.03 -7.78 17.09
CA THR A 228 5.61 -6.95 16.04
C THR A 228 6.31 -5.76 16.67
N ASN A 229 7.42 -5.35 16.08
CA ASN A 229 8.18 -4.16 16.45
C ASN A 229 8.89 -3.63 15.20
N GLY A 230 9.47 -2.45 15.28
CA GLY A 230 10.20 -1.85 14.16
C GLY A 230 10.50 -0.39 14.38
N ASP A 231 11.01 0.25 13.33
CA ASP A 231 11.23 1.69 13.28
C ASP A 231 10.66 2.24 11.96
N THR A 232 9.65 3.10 12.08
CA THR A 232 8.99 3.74 10.94
C THR A 232 9.82 4.83 10.28
N PHE A 233 11.04 5.08 10.79
CA PHE A 233 12.02 6.05 10.27
C PHE A 233 13.38 5.39 10.04
N LEU A 234 13.42 4.11 9.74
CA LEU A 234 14.62 3.37 9.40
C LEU A 234 14.38 2.56 8.13
N GLY A 235 15.09 2.86 7.07
CA GLY A 235 15.01 2.15 5.81
C GLY A 235 16.19 2.46 4.89
N GLY A 236 16.15 1.97 3.67
CA GLY A 236 17.21 2.18 2.68
C GLY A 236 17.53 3.65 2.41
N GLU A 237 16.52 4.53 2.42
CA GLU A 237 16.70 5.97 2.24
C GLU A 237 17.56 6.60 3.33
N ASP A 238 17.48 6.10 4.58
CA ASP A 238 18.31 6.59 5.68
C ASP A 238 19.78 6.19 5.51
N PHE A 239 20.04 5.01 4.95
CA PHE A 239 21.40 4.59 4.59
C PHE A 239 21.96 5.44 3.45
N ASP A 240 21.16 5.74 2.41
CA ASP A 240 21.55 6.61 1.31
C ASP A 240 21.89 8.02 1.83
N MET A 241 21.09 8.58 2.73
CA MET A 241 21.38 9.88 3.35
C MET A 241 22.65 9.89 4.16
N ARG A 242 22.98 8.80 4.87
CA ARG A 242 24.27 8.68 5.58
C ARG A 242 25.48 8.75 4.65
N ILE A 243 25.35 8.25 3.42
CA ILE A 243 26.40 8.35 2.40
C ILE A 243 26.52 9.79 1.89
N VAL A 244 25.38 10.49 1.72
CA VAL A 244 25.36 11.91 1.29
C VAL A 244 25.99 12.82 2.34
N ASP A 245 25.79 12.53 3.62
CA ASP A 245 26.33 13.30 4.76
C ASP A 245 27.83 13.04 5.00
N TYR A 246 28.43 11.99 4.41
CA TYR A 246 29.85 11.62 4.54
C TYR A 246 30.73 12.36 3.54
#